data_0b95fb67413c5cf4a48413653ce20c17
#
_entry.id   0b95fb67413c5cf4a48413653ce20c17
#
_cell.length_a   1.000
_cell.length_b   1.000
_cell.length_c   1.000
_cell.angle_alpha   90.00
_cell.angle_beta   90.00
_cell.angle_gamma   90.00
#
_symmetry.space_group_name_H-M   'P 1'
#
loop_
_entity.id
_entity.type
_entity.pdbx_description
1 polymer ?
#
loop_
_entity_poly.entity_id
_entity_poly.type
_entity_poly.pdbx_seq_one_letter_code
_entity_poly.pdbx_strand_id
1 'polypeptide(L)'
;RKATQDAGRIAGLNVLRIINEPTAAAVAYGLDNEAPQKILVYDLGGGTFDVSIIEIEDGTFTVLATGGDTHLGGDDFDERIVEWAVAEFRRSDRIDLTKDPAAMGRLKEEAEKAKKELSSALSAQLNLPFIAVGKDGPHHLDLSLGRPQFEMMTGDLLARTVQPVQNALRDAGLSASQLGKVLLVGGSTRMPAVERQVRELLGCEPSHTLNPDECVAMGAAVQGGLLQGGGKLAGATGAAAQGLVLMDVTPLTLSIETLGGVATPLITRNSMIPTRKSQIFTTARPMQTSVEINVLQGERHFARDNKSLGKFKLNGIRASFSSKPQIEVTFDIDVNGVVKVSAKDLGTGREQNITITGSTNLSENEIQRAMADAAAYEAEDSRRKERLDLHNQAEVLAYKVDEALSKCKKELDKEEKNRIKADVANLRRCLRKDKPEKMNETEEANLRQAKSQLEASANHLMVLYASEQSENGSDGTI
;
A
#
# COMPACT_ATOMS: atom_id res chain seq x y z
N ARG A 1 -1.15 0.02 -13.64
CA ARG A 1 -0.74 1.14 -14.52
C ARG A 1 0.10 0.65 -15.71
N LYS A 2 1.18 -0.10 -15.47
CA LYS A 2 2.02 -0.63 -16.56
C LYS A 2 1.22 -1.56 -17.48
N ALA A 3 0.40 -2.46 -16.93
CA ALA A 3 -0.47 -3.35 -17.72
C ALA A 3 -1.47 -2.57 -18.58
N THR A 4 -2.06 -1.50 -18.08
CA THR A 4 -2.97 -0.61 -18.82
C THR A 4 -2.23 0.08 -19.97
N GLN A 5 -1.01 0.57 -19.71
CA GLN A 5 -0.16 1.18 -20.75
C GLN A 5 0.21 0.17 -21.83
N ASP A 6 0.56 -1.06 -21.43
CA ASP A 6 0.92 -2.13 -22.36
C ASP A 6 -0.30 -2.60 -23.18
N ALA A 7 -1.49 -2.69 -22.56
CA ALA A 7 -2.73 -2.99 -23.27
C ALA A 7 -3.04 -1.95 -24.36
N GLY A 8 -2.89 -0.67 -24.06
CA GLY A 8 -3.03 0.41 -25.06
C GLY A 8 -2.04 0.28 -26.21
N ARG A 9 -0.78 -0.05 -25.90
CA ARG A 9 0.24 -0.28 -26.93
C ARG A 9 -0.05 -1.53 -27.78
N ILE A 10 -0.50 -2.61 -27.16
CA ILE A 10 -0.91 -3.85 -27.86
C ILE A 10 -2.08 -3.55 -28.80
N ALA A 11 -3.01 -2.68 -28.41
CA ALA A 11 -4.09 -2.21 -29.25
C ALA A 11 -3.64 -1.21 -30.36
N GLY A 12 -2.33 -0.95 -30.50
CA GLY A 12 -1.78 -0.05 -31.51
C GLY A 12 -1.90 1.44 -31.16
N LEU A 13 -2.26 1.77 -29.91
CA LEU A 13 -2.43 3.16 -29.49
C LEU A 13 -1.10 3.76 -28.97
N ASN A 14 -0.89 5.04 -29.24
CA ASN A 14 0.17 5.81 -28.61
C ASN A 14 -0.30 6.32 -27.24
N VAL A 15 0.09 5.65 -26.15
CA VAL A 15 -0.32 6.02 -24.81
C VAL A 15 0.51 7.20 -24.33
N LEU A 16 -0.09 8.38 -24.25
CA LEU A 16 0.56 9.61 -23.81
C LEU A 16 0.69 9.67 -22.29
N ARG A 17 -0.35 9.26 -21.56
CA ARG A 17 -0.40 9.32 -20.10
C ARG A 17 -1.41 8.31 -19.53
N ILE A 18 -1.17 7.87 -18.31
CA ILE A 18 -2.14 7.18 -17.46
C ILE A 18 -2.64 8.18 -16.41
N ILE A 19 -3.95 8.29 -16.27
CA ILE A 19 -4.62 9.12 -15.24
C ILE A 19 -5.43 8.21 -14.33
N ASN A 20 -5.49 8.53 -13.04
CA ASN A 20 -6.35 7.82 -12.09
C ASN A 20 -7.82 8.22 -12.29
N GLU A 21 -8.73 7.27 -12.10
CA GLU A 21 -10.18 7.47 -12.26
C GLU A 21 -10.71 8.60 -11.37
N PRO A 22 -10.43 8.67 -10.04
CA PRO A 22 -10.90 9.77 -9.21
C PRO A 22 -10.34 11.14 -9.64
N THR A 23 -9.10 11.17 -10.13
CA THR A 23 -8.51 12.40 -10.66
C THR A 23 -9.20 12.84 -11.95
N ALA A 24 -9.53 11.89 -12.83
CA ALA A 24 -10.28 12.17 -14.04
C ALA A 24 -11.69 12.71 -13.72
N ALA A 25 -12.41 12.10 -12.79
CA ALA A 25 -13.72 12.57 -12.34
C ALA A 25 -13.63 13.99 -11.74
N ALA A 26 -12.60 14.28 -10.95
CA ALA A 26 -12.35 15.61 -10.41
C ALA A 26 -12.08 16.64 -11.53
N VAL A 27 -11.33 16.27 -12.56
CA VAL A 27 -11.07 17.12 -13.73
C VAL A 27 -12.37 17.44 -14.46
N ALA A 28 -13.23 16.43 -14.70
CA ALA A 28 -14.54 16.65 -15.33
C ALA A 28 -15.41 17.62 -14.52
N TYR A 29 -15.41 17.49 -13.18
CA TYR A 29 -16.13 18.39 -12.29
C TYR A 29 -15.54 19.80 -12.25
N GLY A 30 -14.21 19.90 -12.18
CA GLY A 30 -13.50 21.17 -11.99
C GLY A 30 -13.49 22.10 -13.20
N LEU A 31 -13.94 21.64 -14.38
CA LEU A 31 -14.03 22.49 -15.57
C LEU A 31 -14.94 23.70 -15.37
N ASP A 32 -16.02 23.54 -14.61
CA ASP A 32 -17.04 24.56 -14.40
C ASP A 32 -16.90 25.28 -13.04
N ASN A 33 -15.89 24.90 -12.22
CA ASN A 33 -15.74 25.41 -10.85
C ASN A 33 -14.34 26.04 -10.65
N GLU A 34 -14.30 27.34 -10.49
CA GLU A 34 -13.05 28.10 -10.35
C GLU A 34 -12.63 28.37 -8.90
N ALA A 35 -13.55 28.22 -7.94
CA ALA A 35 -13.25 28.50 -6.53
C ALA A 35 -12.41 27.40 -5.90
N PRO A 36 -11.37 27.76 -5.12
CA PRO A 36 -10.59 26.78 -4.34
C PRO A 36 -11.49 25.93 -3.44
N GLN A 37 -11.38 24.62 -3.54
CA GLN A 37 -12.19 23.70 -2.75
C GLN A 37 -11.53 22.34 -2.57
N LYS A 38 -11.97 21.63 -1.54
CA LYS A 38 -11.60 20.23 -1.29
C LYS A 38 -12.81 19.35 -1.59
N ILE A 39 -12.62 18.38 -2.44
CA ILE A 39 -13.67 17.45 -2.84
C ILE A 39 -13.34 16.03 -2.41
N LEU A 40 -14.36 15.25 -2.12
CA LEU A 40 -14.24 13.81 -1.92
C LEU A 40 -14.87 13.13 -3.15
N VAL A 41 -14.12 12.26 -3.79
CA VAL A 41 -14.59 11.38 -4.86
C VAL A 41 -14.85 10.01 -4.24
N TYR A 42 -16.11 9.56 -4.29
CA TYR A 42 -16.56 8.26 -3.82
C TYR A 42 -16.92 7.43 -5.05
N ASP A 43 -16.05 6.51 -5.41
CA ASP A 43 -16.16 5.71 -6.63
C ASP A 43 -16.50 4.26 -6.27
N LEU A 44 -17.74 3.85 -6.53
CA LEU A 44 -18.20 2.48 -6.37
C LEU A 44 -18.57 1.92 -7.74
N GLY A 45 -17.62 1.22 -8.33
CA GLY A 45 -17.74 0.60 -9.64
C GLY A 45 -18.38 -0.80 -9.59
N GLY A 46 -18.11 -1.60 -10.61
CA GLY A 46 -18.54 -3.00 -10.67
C GLY A 46 -17.77 -3.94 -9.75
N GLY A 47 -16.47 -3.76 -9.62
CA GLY A 47 -15.58 -4.67 -8.87
C GLY A 47 -14.76 -4.01 -7.77
N THR A 48 -14.67 -2.67 -7.72
CA THR A 48 -13.85 -1.93 -6.76
C THR A 48 -14.60 -0.77 -6.15
N PHE A 49 -14.20 -0.43 -4.92
CA PHE A 49 -14.55 0.80 -4.25
C PHE A 49 -13.29 1.63 -4.03
N ASP A 50 -13.27 2.86 -4.53
CA ASP A 50 -12.19 3.81 -4.36
C ASP A 50 -12.72 5.13 -3.76
N VAL A 51 -11.93 5.72 -2.87
CA VAL A 51 -12.20 7.04 -2.31
C VAL A 51 -10.95 7.90 -2.38
N SER A 52 -11.10 9.14 -2.85
CA SER A 52 -9.99 10.10 -2.91
C SER A 52 -10.43 11.47 -2.44
N ILE A 53 -9.55 12.15 -1.73
CA ILE A 53 -9.72 13.55 -1.35
C ILE A 53 -8.78 14.38 -2.21
N ILE A 54 -9.34 15.33 -2.94
CA ILE A 54 -8.64 16.12 -3.94
C ILE A 54 -8.86 17.61 -3.62
N GLU A 55 -7.79 18.37 -3.57
CA GLU A 55 -7.81 19.82 -3.50
C GLU A 55 -7.73 20.38 -4.91
N ILE A 56 -8.62 21.29 -5.21
CA ILE A 56 -8.69 22.03 -6.47
C ILE A 56 -8.38 23.49 -6.17
N GLU A 57 -7.28 24.01 -6.70
CA GLU A 57 -6.85 25.38 -6.51
C GLU A 57 -6.09 25.88 -7.75
N ASP A 58 -6.50 27.00 -8.33
CA ASP A 58 -5.84 27.66 -9.48
C ASP A 58 -5.49 26.70 -10.64
N GLY A 59 -6.42 25.82 -11.02
CA GLY A 59 -6.21 24.84 -12.08
C GLY A 59 -5.30 23.66 -11.69
N THR A 60 -4.87 23.58 -10.44
CA THR A 60 -4.11 22.46 -9.89
C THR A 60 -5.04 21.52 -9.16
N PHE A 61 -4.93 20.23 -9.46
CA PHE A 61 -5.66 19.14 -8.82
C PHE A 61 -4.65 18.31 -8.03
N THR A 62 -4.69 18.45 -6.72
CA THR A 62 -3.77 17.75 -5.80
C THR A 62 -4.51 16.69 -5.03
N VAL A 63 -4.13 15.43 -5.21
CA VAL A 63 -4.64 14.33 -4.39
C VAL A 63 -4.00 14.44 -3.01
N LEU A 64 -4.82 14.63 -1.96
CA LEU A 64 -4.37 14.72 -0.57
C LEU A 64 -4.29 13.33 0.08
N ALA A 65 -5.29 12.50 -0.17
CA ALA A 65 -5.33 11.13 0.34
C ALA A 65 -6.18 10.25 -0.56
N THR A 66 -5.91 8.95 -0.52
CA THR A 66 -6.67 7.92 -1.24
C THR A 66 -6.82 6.67 -0.39
N GLY A 67 -7.89 5.91 -0.60
CA GLY A 67 -8.18 4.65 0.03
C GLY A 67 -9.23 3.88 -0.77
N GLY A 68 -9.67 2.71 -0.27
CA GLY A 68 -10.68 1.92 -0.98
C GLY A 68 -10.73 0.45 -0.57
N ASP A 69 -11.42 -0.35 -1.37
CA ASP A 69 -11.53 -1.81 -1.28
C ASP A 69 -11.64 -2.40 -2.68
N THR A 70 -10.61 -3.10 -3.15
CA THR A 70 -10.53 -3.64 -4.52
C THR A 70 -11.31 -4.93 -4.74
N HIS A 71 -12.01 -5.42 -3.72
CA HIS A 71 -12.91 -6.56 -3.81
C HIS A 71 -14.29 -6.18 -3.26
N LEU A 72 -14.71 -4.96 -3.53
CA LEU A 72 -16.02 -4.45 -3.20
C LEU A 72 -16.57 -3.63 -4.37
N GLY A 73 -17.58 -4.14 -5.03
CA GLY A 73 -18.24 -3.47 -6.14
C GLY A 73 -19.62 -4.04 -6.43
N GLY A 74 -20.24 -3.57 -7.50
CA GLY A 74 -21.56 -4.00 -7.92
C GLY A 74 -21.72 -5.51 -8.06
N ASP A 75 -20.65 -6.22 -8.44
CA ASP A 75 -20.63 -7.66 -8.60
C ASP A 75 -20.89 -8.40 -7.27
N ASP A 76 -20.40 -7.85 -6.14
CA ASP A 76 -20.65 -8.42 -4.82
C ASP A 76 -22.13 -8.27 -4.42
N PHE A 77 -22.75 -7.16 -4.81
CA PHE A 77 -24.20 -6.94 -4.61
C PHE A 77 -25.03 -7.89 -5.49
N ASP A 78 -24.59 -8.14 -6.71
CA ASP A 78 -25.23 -9.12 -7.61
C ASP A 78 -25.13 -10.54 -7.04
N GLU A 79 -23.97 -10.90 -6.49
CA GLU A 79 -23.76 -12.23 -5.89
C GLU A 79 -24.72 -12.47 -4.71
N ARG A 80 -25.05 -11.44 -3.90
CA ARG A 80 -26.08 -11.56 -2.84
C ARG A 80 -27.45 -11.91 -3.39
N ILE A 81 -27.83 -11.32 -4.53
CA ILE A 81 -29.10 -11.65 -5.20
C ILE A 81 -29.07 -13.08 -5.74
N VAL A 82 -27.94 -13.48 -6.34
CA VAL A 82 -27.71 -14.85 -6.85
C VAL A 82 -27.83 -15.86 -5.72
N GLU A 83 -27.12 -15.66 -4.61
CA GLU A 83 -27.16 -16.54 -3.43
C GLU A 83 -28.58 -16.69 -2.89
N TRP A 84 -29.29 -15.57 -2.77
CA TRP A 84 -30.69 -15.58 -2.33
C TRP A 84 -31.59 -16.36 -3.30
N ALA A 85 -31.49 -16.09 -4.61
CA ALA A 85 -32.33 -16.75 -5.62
C ALA A 85 -32.08 -18.27 -5.71
N VAL A 86 -30.80 -18.68 -5.61
CA VAL A 86 -30.39 -20.10 -5.54
C VAL A 86 -30.99 -20.78 -4.31
N ALA A 87 -30.95 -20.12 -3.15
CA ALA A 87 -31.51 -20.65 -1.91
C ALA A 87 -33.04 -20.80 -2.00
N GLU A 88 -33.76 -19.80 -2.54
CA GLU A 88 -35.21 -19.84 -2.74
C GLU A 88 -35.61 -20.94 -3.72
N PHE A 89 -34.94 -21.03 -4.87
CA PHE A 89 -35.19 -22.05 -5.88
C PHE A 89 -34.94 -23.47 -5.35
N ARG A 90 -33.86 -23.65 -4.59
CA ARG A 90 -33.58 -24.93 -3.94
C ARG A 90 -34.66 -25.32 -2.91
N ARG A 91 -35.23 -24.33 -2.25
CA ARG A 91 -36.30 -24.55 -1.26
C ARG A 91 -37.63 -24.96 -1.94
N SER A 92 -38.01 -24.30 -3.05
CA SER A 92 -39.25 -24.55 -3.77
C SER A 92 -39.16 -25.81 -4.63
N ASP A 93 -38.14 -25.90 -5.49
CA ASP A 93 -38.03 -26.89 -6.56
C ASP A 93 -37.13 -28.08 -6.22
N ARG A 94 -36.35 -27.98 -5.11
CA ARG A 94 -35.38 -28.98 -4.65
C ARG A 94 -34.26 -29.28 -5.66
N ILE A 95 -34.00 -28.33 -6.56
CA ILE A 95 -32.95 -28.40 -7.56
C ILE A 95 -31.84 -27.42 -7.16
N ASP A 96 -30.59 -27.85 -7.33
CA ASP A 96 -29.39 -27.07 -7.02
C ASP A 96 -28.80 -26.48 -8.31
N LEU A 97 -29.07 -25.19 -8.55
CA LEU A 97 -28.63 -24.46 -9.75
C LEU A 97 -27.09 -24.30 -9.80
N THR A 98 -26.40 -24.37 -8.68
CA THR A 98 -24.93 -24.18 -8.64
C THR A 98 -24.17 -25.24 -9.44
N LYS A 99 -24.83 -26.36 -9.77
CA LYS A 99 -24.26 -27.45 -10.57
C LYS A 99 -24.33 -27.21 -12.07
N ASP A 100 -25.10 -26.21 -12.51
CA ASP A 100 -25.25 -25.86 -13.91
C ASP A 100 -24.67 -24.48 -14.22
N PRO A 101 -23.45 -24.39 -14.82
CA PRO A 101 -22.83 -23.12 -15.14
C PRO A 101 -23.65 -22.24 -16.09
N ALA A 102 -24.47 -22.82 -16.97
CA ALA A 102 -25.29 -22.05 -17.88
C ALA A 102 -26.48 -21.41 -17.14
N ALA A 103 -27.14 -22.15 -16.21
CA ALA A 103 -28.16 -21.60 -15.34
C ALA A 103 -27.60 -20.47 -14.45
N MET A 104 -26.40 -20.67 -13.86
CA MET A 104 -25.75 -19.67 -13.05
C MET A 104 -25.37 -18.41 -13.84
N GLY A 105 -24.91 -18.55 -15.11
CA GLY A 105 -24.64 -17.41 -15.97
C GLY A 105 -25.87 -16.56 -16.22
N ARG A 106 -27.01 -17.21 -16.59
CA ARG A 106 -28.29 -16.52 -16.79
C ARG A 106 -28.80 -15.85 -15.50
N LEU A 107 -28.62 -16.52 -14.36
CA LEU A 107 -29.02 -15.97 -13.06
C LEU A 107 -28.24 -14.73 -12.68
N LYS A 108 -26.90 -14.70 -12.96
CA LYS A 108 -26.07 -13.53 -12.73
C LYS A 108 -26.51 -12.32 -13.56
N GLU A 109 -26.77 -12.52 -14.84
CA GLU A 109 -27.29 -11.45 -15.72
C GLU A 109 -28.63 -10.89 -15.23
N GLU A 110 -29.54 -11.75 -14.79
CA GLU A 110 -30.85 -11.33 -14.26
C GLU A 110 -30.70 -10.65 -12.88
N ALA A 111 -29.76 -11.10 -12.04
CA ALA A 111 -29.45 -10.46 -10.76
C ALA A 111 -28.93 -9.03 -10.94
N GLU A 112 -28.00 -8.81 -11.88
CA GLU A 112 -27.52 -7.48 -12.21
C GLU A 112 -28.64 -6.57 -12.72
N LYS A 113 -29.52 -7.10 -13.58
CA LYS A 113 -30.69 -6.37 -14.08
C LYS A 113 -31.65 -6.00 -12.94
N ALA A 114 -31.94 -6.94 -12.04
CA ALA A 114 -32.75 -6.67 -10.87
C ALA A 114 -32.16 -5.64 -9.92
N LYS A 115 -30.84 -5.69 -9.67
CA LYS A 115 -30.11 -4.65 -8.91
C LYS A 115 -30.29 -3.27 -9.53
N LYS A 116 -30.10 -3.15 -10.86
CA LYS A 116 -30.27 -1.88 -11.59
C LYS A 116 -31.72 -1.37 -11.50
N GLU A 117 -32.68 -2.24 -11.63
CA GLU A 117 -34.13 -1.90 -11.51
C GLU A 117 -34.45 -1.40 -10.10
N LEU A 118 -33.93 -2.05 -9.06
CA LEU A 118 -34.10 -1.65 -7.66
C LEU A 118 -33.49 -0.28 -7.32
N SER A 119 -32.69 0.30 -8.18
CA SER A 119 -32.21 1.69 -7.99
C SER A 119 -33.33 2.71 -8.23
N SER A 120 -34.32 2.41 -9.07
CA SER A 120 -35.45 3.28 -9.38
C SER A 120 -36.81 2.72 -8.89
N ALA A 121 -37.00 1.37 -8.94
CA ALA A 121 -38.23 0.72 -8.53
C ALA A 121 -38.15 0.21 -7.07
N LEU A 122 -39.31 -0.02 -6.44
CA LEU A 122 -39.40 -0.60 -5.08
C LEU A 122 -39.32 -2.12 -5.07
N SER A 123 -39.50 -2.78 -6.22
CA SER A 123 -39.34 -4.20 -6.40
C SER A 123 -38.89 -4.52 -7.81
N ALA A 124 -38.21 -5.64 -7.97
CA ALA A 124 -37.78 -6.19 -9.26
C ALA A 124 -38.21 -7.66 -9.37
N GLN A 125 -38.48 -8.11 -10.59
CA GLN A 125 -38.83 -9.49 -10.88
C GLN A 125 -37.59 -10.18 -11.51
N LEU A 126 -37.24 -11.35 -10.94
CA LEU A 126 -36.30 -12.27 -11.54
C LEU A 126 -37.10 -13.38 -12.24
N ASN A 127 -37.14 -13.31 -13.57
CA ASN A 127 -37.92 -14.27 -14.38
C ASN A 127 -37.00 -15.00 -15.37
N LEU A 128 -36.73 -16.26 -15.07
CA LEU A 128 -35.87 -17.12 -15.90
C LEU A 128 -36.60 -18.41 -16.28
N PRO A 129 -37.32 -18.41 -17.41
CA PRO A 129 -38.00 -19.60 -17.90
C PRO A 129 -36.97 -20.67 -18.29
N PHE A 130 -37.34 -21.94 -18.01
CA PHE A 130 -36.54 -23.13 -18.37
C PHE A 130 -35.11 -23.06 -17.81
N ILE A 131 -34.97 -22.64 -16.52
CA ILE A 131 -33.67 -22.51 -15.91
C ILE A 131 -33.04 -23.84 -15.53
N ALA A 132 -33.87 -24.84 -15.25
CA ALA A 132 -33.42 -26.20 -14.94
C ALA A 132 -34.40 -27.25 -15.48
N VAL A 133 -33.94 -28.50 -15.57
CA VAL A 133 -34.75 -29.66 -15.93
C VAL A 133 -34.70 -30.68 -14.79
N GLY A 134 -35.82 -30.91 -14.14
CA GLY A 134 -36.00 -31.92 -13.11
C GLY A 134 -36.52 -33.25 -13.64
N LYS A 135 -36.81 -34.19 -12.75
CA LYS A 135 -37.42 -35.50 -13.11
C LYS A 135 -38.85 -35.38 -13.60
N ASP A 136 -39.51 -34.35 -13.23
CA ASP A 136 -40.92 -33.98 -13.49
C ASP A 136 -41.07 -32.98 -14.66
N GLY A 137 -39.95 -32.56 -15.24
CA GLY A 137 -39.95 -31.67 -16.40
C GLY A 137 -39.13 -30.40 -16.22
N PRO A 138 -39.39 -29.37 -17.05
CA PRO A 138 -38.71 -28.10 -16.98
C PRO A 138 -39.21 -27.27 -15.78
N HIS A 139 -38.26 -26.60 -15.10
CA HIS A 139 -38.52 -25.68 -14.00
C HIS A 139 -38.19 -24.23 -14.40
N HIS A 140 -38.91 -23.28 -13.81
CA HIS A 140 -38.81 -21.86 -14.09
C HIS A 140 -38.55 -21.12 -12.79
N LEU A 141 -37.62 -20.15 -12.82
CA LEU A 141 -37.43 -19.25 -11.70
C LEU A 141 -38.29 -18.00 -11.91
N ASP A 142 -39.15 -17.72 -10.95
CA ASP A 142 -39.99 -16.52 -10.91
C ASP A 142 -40.04 -16.03 -9.47
N LEU A 143 -39.23 -15.03 -9.18
CA LEU A 143 -39.06 -14.48 -7.84
C LEU A 143 -39.20 -12.95 -7.88
N SER A 144 -39.84 -12.42 -6.82
CA SER A 144 -39.95 -10.96 -6.62
C SER A 144 -39.06 -10.53 -5.48
N LEU A 145 -38.16 -9.59 -5.75
CA LEU A 145 -37.21 -9.01 -4.77
C LEU A 145 -37.61 -7.57 -4.45
N GLY A 146 -37.93 -7.27 -3.19
CA GLY A 146 -38.19 -5.91 -2.73
C GLY A 146 -36.90 -5.17 -2.39
N ARG A 147 -36.84 -3.84 -2.64
CA ARG A 147 -35.70 -3.01 -2.29
C ARG A 147 -35.28 -3.10 -0.81
N PRO A 148 -36.21 -3.09 0.18
CA PRO A 148 -35.85 -3.26 1.58
C PRO A 148 -35.14 -4.57 1.89
N GLN A 149 -35.57 -5.66 1.23
CA GLN A 149 -34.92 -6.96 1.37
C GLN A 149 -33.50 -6.95 0.75
N PHE A 150 -33.34 -6.36 -0.43
CA PHE A 150 -32.06 -6.18 -1.07
C PHE A 150 -31.11 -5.36 -0.20
N GLU A 151 -31.55 -4.22 0.34
CA GLU A 151 -30.75 -3.38 1.23
C GLU A 151 -30.34 -4.12 2.53
N MET A 152 -31.23 -4.96 3.06
CA MET A 152 -30.91 -5.79 4.22
C MET A 152 -29.83 -6.85 3.92
N MET A 153 -29.90 -7.49 2.75
CA MET A 153 -28.92 -8.51 2.33
C MET A 153 -27.53 -7.94 2.03
N THR A 154 -27.46 -6.66 1.69
CA THR A 154 -26.22 -5.99 1.21
C THR A 154 -25.69 -4.94 2.18
N GLY A 155 -26.31 -4.79 3.36
CA GLY A 155 -25.91 -3.78 4.34
C GLY A 155 -24.47 -3.93 4.86
N ASP A 156 -23.99 -5.15 4.96
CA ASP A 156 -22.60 -5.46 5.35
C ASP A 156 -21.60 -5.04 4.26
N LEU A 157 -21.96 -5.20 2.97
CA LEU A 157 -21.12 -4.74 1.86
C LEU A 157 -21.00 -3.21 1.88
N LEU A 158 -22.13 -2.55 2.05
CA LEU A 158 -22.15 -1.09 2.11
C LEU A 158 -21.36 -0.56 3.32
N ALA A 159 -21.44 -1.21 4.48
CA ALA A 159 -20.67 -0.83 5.68
C ALA A 159 -19.16 -0.91 5.48
N ARG A 160 -18.66 -1.75 4.56
CA ARG A 160 -17.23 -1.83 4.22
C ARG A 160 -16.67 -0.54 3.61
N THR A 161 -17.51 0.32 3.04
CA THR A 161 -17.06 1.60 2.47
C THR A 161 -16.77 2.65 3.53
N VAL A 162 -17.30 2.52 4.75
CA VAL A 162 -17.22 3.52 5.81
C VAL A 162 -15.79 3.74 6.27
N GLN A 163 -15.08 2.66 6.59
CA GLN A 163 -13.73 2.76 7.13
C GLN A 163 -12.72 3.38 6.15
N PRO A 164 -12.70 3.02 4.83
CA PRO A 164 -11.87 3.70 3.85
C PRO A 164 -12.11 5.20 3.76
N VAL A 165 -13.38 5.64 3.80
CA VAL A 165 -13.73 7.07 3.79
C VAL A 165 -13.18 7.80 5.03
N GLN A 166 -13.37 7.23 6.22
CA GLN A 166 -12.85 7.77 7.47
C GLN A 166 -11.33 7.84 7.47
N ASN A 167 -10.67 6.80 6.95
CA ASN A 167 -9.22 6.76 6.81
C ASN A 167 -8.72 7.86 5.87
N ALA A 168 -9.34 8.04 4.71
CA ALA A 168 -8.96 9.08 3.76
C ALA A 168 -9.11 10.49 4.36
N LEU A 169 -10.19 10.77 5.09
CA LEU A 169 -10.37 12.04 5.81
C LEU A 169 -9.26 12.27 6.85
N ARG A 170 -8.97 11.26 7.66
CA ARG A 170 -7.90 11.33 8.66
C ARG A 170 -6.53 11.58 8.03
N ASP A 171 -6.22 10.89 6.94
CA ASP A 171 -4.94 11.00 6.24
C ASP A 171 -4.77 12.36 5.57
N ALA A 172 -5.87 12.93 5.07
CA ALA A 172 -5.89 14.30 4.56
C ALA A 172 -5.87 15.38 5.68
N GLY A 173 -6.02 14.98 6.95
CA GLY A 173 -6.14 15.91 8.08
C GLY A 173 -7.43 16.74 8.05
N LEU A 174 -8.52 16.20 7.49
CA LEU A 174 -9.77 16.91 7.26
C LEU A 174 -10.93 16.29 8.04
N SER A 175 -11.85 17.15 8.46
CA SER A 175 -13.20 16.75 8.87
C SER A 175 -14.15 16.79 7.66
N ALA A 176 -15.25 16.04 7.73
CA ALA A 176 -16.26 16.03 6.67
C ALA A 176 -16.82 17.44 6.37
N SER A 177 -16.93 18.31 7.38
CA SER A 177 -17.42 19.69 7.25
C SER A 177 -16.49 20.62 6.43
N GLN A 178 -15.25 20.21 6.18
CA GLN A 178 -14.29 20.96 5.37
C GLN A 178 -14.31 20.56 3.90
N LEU A 179 -15.12 19.56 3.55
CA LEU A 179 -15.35 19.18 2.16
C LEU A 179 -16.30 20.18 1.48
N GLY A 180 -15.88 20.72 0.36
CA GLY A 180 -16.74 21.59 -0.46
C GLY A 180 -17.78 20.80 -1.25
N LYS A 181 -17.42 19.60 -1.72
CA LYS A 181 -18.31 18.70 -2.47
C LYS A 181 -17.94 17.23 -2.28
N VAL A 182 -18.94 16.37 -2.48
CA VAL A 182 -18.80 14.91 -2.60
C VAL A 182 -19.30 14.51 -3.98
N LEU A 183 -18.45 13.86 -4.76
CA LEU A 183 -18.77 13.35 -6.08
C LEU A 183 -19.01 11.85 -6.00
N LEU A 184 -20.15 11.40 -6.52
CA LEU A 184 -20.45 9.98 -6.68
C LEU A 184 -20.05 9.53 -8.08
N VAL A 185 -19.22 8.50 -8.15
CA VAL A 185 -18.66 7.93 -9.37
C VAL A 185 -18.92 6.41 -9.38
N GLY A 186 -19.05 5.84 -10.57
CA GLY A 186 -19.36 4.43 -10.76
C GLY A 186 -20.85 4.13 -10.67
N GLY A 187 -21.31 3.20 -11.51
CA GLY A 187 -22.74 2.89 -11.67
C GLY A 187 -23.41 2.38 -10.40
N SER A 188 -22.67 1.75 -9.50
CA SER A 188 -23.19 1.23 -8.22
C SER A 188 -23.55 2.34 -7.22
N THR A 189 -23.07 3.58 -7.42
CA THR A 189 -23.49 4.72 -6.60
C THR A 189 -24.92 5.19 -6.87
N ARG A 190 -25.55 4.68 -7.92
CA ARG A 190 -26.98 4.92 -8.21
C ARG A 190 -27.92 4.21 -7.22
N MET A 191 -27.42 3.27 -6.44
CA MET A 191 -28.22 2.61 -5.40
C MET A 191 -28.60 3.62 -4.31
N PRO A 192 -29.91 3.78 -3.97
CA PRO A 192 -30.35 4.76 -2.96
C PRO A 192 -29.71 4.58 -1.58
N ALA A 193 -29.36 3.34 -1.23
CA ALA A 193 -28.69 3.03 0.02
C ALA A 193 -27.28 3.63 0.09
N VAL A 194 -26.55 3.70 -1.04
CA VAL A 194 -25.22 4.33 -1.12
C VAL A 194 -25.32 5.82 -0.87
N GLU A 195 -26.22 6.50 -1.56
CA GLU A 195 -26.44 7.94 -1.41
C GLU A 195 -26.83 8.30 0.03
N ARG A 196 -27.75 7.54 0.61
CA ARG A 196 -28.16 7.70 2.01
C ARG A 196 -26.99 7.53 2.98
N GLN A 197 -26.17 6.48 2.80
CA GLN A 197 -25.00 6.27 3.65
C GLN A 197 -23.96 7.37 3.52
N VAL A 198 -23.68 7.84 2.31
CA VAL A 198 -22.73 8.96 2.07
C VAL A 198 -23.23 10.22 2.76
N ARG A 199 -24.52 10.53 2.65
CA ARG A 199 -25.15 11.66 3.34
C ARG A 199 -25.04 11.56 4.87
N GLU A 200 -25.32 10.39 5.42
CA GLU A 200 -25.23 10.16 6.86
C GLU A 200 -23.79 10.22 7.36
N LEU A 201 -22.83 9.67 6.61
CA LEU A 201 -21.42 9.61 6.98
C LEU A 201 -20.74 10.98 6.91
N LEU A 202 -21.05 11.79 5.90
CA LEU A 202 -20.36 13.05 5.61
C LEU A 202 -21.17 14.30 6.01
N GLY A 203 -22.48 14.15 6.30
CA GLY A 203 -23.34 15.26 6.71
C GLY A 203 -23.63 16.27 5.59
N CYS A 204 -23.41 15.90 4.32
CA CYS A 204 -23.66 16.74 3.16
C CYS A 204 -24.29 15.96 2.02
N GLU A 205 -25.00 16.68 1.14
CA GLU A 205 -25.59 16.08 -0.06
C GLU A 205 -24.53 15.81 -1.12
N PRO A 206 -24.47 14.61 -1.70
CA PRO A 206 -23.60 14.33 -2.83
C PRO A 206 -24.00 15.17 -4.05
N SER A 207 -23.04 15.46 -4.91
CA SER A 207 -23.27 16.19 -6.14
C SER A 207 -23.82 15.28 -7.24
N HIS A 208 -24.86 15.72 -7.93
CA HIS A 208 -25.45 15.04 -9.08
C HIS A 208 -25.15 15.77 -10.41
N THR A 209 -24.16 16.66 -10.44
CA THR A 209 -23.83 17.45 -11.63
C THR A 209 -23.20 16.65 -12.75
N LEU A 210 -22.57 15.52 -12.41
CA LEU A 210 -21.94 14.62 -13.38
C LEU A 210 -22.70 13.30 -13.46
N ASN A 211 -22.71 12.70 -14.65
CA ASN A 211 -23.13 11.31 -14.81
C ASN A 211 -22.07 10.38 -14.22
N PRO A 212 -22.38 9.58 -13.18
CA PRO A 212 -21.41 8.73 -12.51
C PRO A 212 -20.80 7.63 -13.40
N ASP A 213 -21.45 7.28 -14.52
CA ASP A 213 -20.93 6.30 -15.47
C ASP A 213 -19.96 6.90 -16.50
N GLU A 214 -20.02 8.20 -16.75
CA GLU A 214 -19.32 8.88 -17.84
C GLU A 214 -18.24 9.86 -17.37
N CYS A 215 -18.29 10.32 -16.12
CA CYS A 215 -17.44 11.41 -15.62
C CYS A 215 -15.94 11.10 -15.73
N VAL A 216 -15.53 9.84 -15.55
CA VAL A 216 -14.14 9.40 -15.71
C VAL A 216 -13.69 9.54 -17.17
N ALA A 217 -14.52 9.08 -18.11
CA ALA A 217 -14.24 9.22 -19.54
C ALA A 217 -14.20 10.67 -19.99
N MET A 218 -15.11 11.52 -19.46
CA MET A 218 -15.10 12.96 -19.70
C MET A 218 -13.80 13.62 -19.23
N GLY A 219 -13.37 13.33 -18.01
CA GLY A 219 -12.11 13.86 -17.47
C GLY A 219 -10.88 13.36 -18.22
N ALA A 220 -10.87 12.11 -18.65
CA ALA A 220 -9.82 11.56 -19.49
C ALA A 220 -9.77 12.26 -20.86
N ALA A 221 -10.92 12.53 -21.47
CA ALA A 221 -11.01 13.27 -22.74
C ALA A 221 -10.49 14.71 -22.60
N VAL A 222 -10.85 15.41 -21.52
CA VAL A 222 -10.33 16.74 -21.20
C VAL A 222 -8.80 16.71 -21.09
N GLN A 223 -8.25 15.78 -20.32
CA GLN A 223 -6.80 15.63 -20.17
C GLN A 223 -6.12 15.31 -21.52
N GLY A 224 -6.74 14.46 -22.34
CA GLY A 224 -6.27 14.17 -23.70
C GLY A 224 -6.21 15.43 -24.59
N GLY A 225 -7.26 16.24 -24.56
CA GLY A 225 -7.32 17.52 -25.27
C GLY A 225 -6.24 18.51 -24.81
N LEU A 226 -6.01 18.61 -23.51
CA LEU A 226 -4.95 19.45 -22.95
C LEU A 226 -3.55 19.01 -23.38
N LEU A 227 -3.28 17.71 -23.39
CA LEU A 227 -2.00 17.16 -23.85
C LEU A 227 -1.76 17.40 -25.35
N GLN A 228 -2.81 17.32 -26.16
CA GLN A 228 -2.74 17.55 -27.61
C GLN A 228 -2.65 19.05 -27.95
N GLY A 229 -3.36 19.90 -27.20
CA GLY A 229 -3.41 21.35 -27.41
C GLY A 229 -2.27 22.15 -26.78
N GLY A 230 -1.20 21.49 -26.33
CA GLY A 230 -0.06 22.18 -25.69
C GLY A 230 -0.39 22.77 -24.31
N GLY A 231 -1.33 22.16 -23.59
CA GLY A 231 -1.78 22.60 -22.26
C GLY A 231 -2.99 23.52 -22.27
N LYS A 232 -3.59 23.78 -23.42
CA LYS A 232 -4.81 24.62 -23.55
C LYS A 232 -5.93 23.80 -24.20
N LEU A 233 -7.11 23.88 -23.65
CA LEU A 233 -8.31 23.30 -24.25
C LEU A 233 -9.02 24.36 -25.12
N ALA A 234 -9.24 24.07 -26.40
CA ALA A 234 -9.90 25.01 -27.31
C ALA A 234 -11.35 25.25 -26.85
N GLY A 235 -11.70 26.54 -26.65
CA GLY A 235 -13.02 26.95 -26.19
C GLY A 235 -13.24 26.85 -24.67
N ALA A 236 -12.25 26.44 -23.90
CA ALA A 236 -12.34 26.42 -22.44
C ALA A 236 -12.21 27.83 -21.84
N THR A 237 -12.91 28.07 -20.74
CA THR A 237 -12.82 29.26 -19.90
C THR A 237 -12.24 28.88 -18.53
N GLY A 238 -11.78 29.86 -17.76
CA GLY A 238 -11.29 29.63 -16.40
C GLY A 238 -9.99 28.84 -16.29
N ALA A 239 -9.90 28.00 -15.28
CA ALA A 239 -8.71 27.17 -14.97
C ALA A 239 -8.29 26.24 -16.12
N ALA A 240 -9.25 25.71 -16.89
CA ALA A 240 -9.00 24.87 -18.05
C ALA A 240 -8.31 25.62 -19.21
N ALA A 241 -8.46 26.93 -19.27
CA ALA A 241 -7.79 27.77 -20.27
C ALA A 241 -6.33 28.07 -19.92
N GLN A 242 -5.96 28.02 -18.66
CA GLN A 242 -4.62 28.34 -18.13
C GLN A 242 -3.64 27.16 -18.11
N GLY A 243 -4.12 25.96 -18.37
CA GLY A 243 -3.36 24.72 -18.24
C GLY A 243 -3.64 24.03 -16.89
N LEU A 244 -3.89 22.74 -16.97
CA LEU A 244 -4.32 21.93 -15.84
C LEU A 244 -3.14 21.09 -15.32
N VAL A 245 -2.86 21.17 -14.02
CA VAL A 245 -1.79 20.43 -13.38
C VAL A 245 -2.40 19.34 -12.49
N LEU A 246 -1.98 18.08 -12.69
CA LEU A 246 -2.41 16.94 -11.88
C LEU A 246 -1.25 16.49 -11.00
N MET A 247 -1.48 16.51 -9.69
CA MET A 247 -0.56 15.99 -8.67
C MET A 247 -1.21 14.79 -7.99
N ASP A 248 -0.66 13.63 -8.22
CA ASP A 248 -1.11 12.35 -7.63
C ASP A 248 -0.18 11.91 -6.50
N VAL A 249 -0.59 10.91 -5.71
CA VAL A 249 0.18 10.40 -4.57
C VAL A 249 0.35 8.89 -4.60
N THR A 250 1.35 8.41 -3.86
CA THR A 250 1.54 6.97 -3.62
C THR A 250 0.51 6.45 -2.63
N PRO A 251 -0.19 5.33 -2.90
CA PRO A 251 -1.21 4.80 -1.99
C PRO A 251 -0.62 4.13 -0.74
N LEU A 252 0.60 3.60 -0.82
CA LEU A 252 1.29 2.90 0.27
C LEU A 252 2.78 3.24 0.29
N THR A 253 3.37 3.05 1.48
CA THR A 253 4.82 3.17 1.71
C THR A 253 5.59 2.13 0.89
N LEU A 254 6.66 2.61 0.25
CA LEU A 254 7.64 1.79 -0.46
C LEU A 254 8.93 1.70 0.37
N SER A 255 9.40 0.49 0.58
CA SER A 255 10.53 0.18 1.45
C SER A 255 11.41 -0.92 0.84
N ILE A 256 12.57 -1.14 1.45
CA ILE A 256 13.41 -2.30 1.17
C ILE A 256 13.60 -3.14 2.43
N GLU A 257 13.82 -4.42 2.23
CA GLU A 257 14.22 -5.32 3.31
C GLU A 257 15.67 -5.05 3.72
N THR A 258 15.89 -4.85 5.01
CA THR A 258 17.20 -4.66 5.62
C THR A 258 17.54 -5.75 6.62
N LEU A 259 18.69 -5.64 7.28
CA LEU A 259 19.17 -6.64 8.23
C LEU A 259 18.12 -6.97 9.29
N GLY A 260 17.89 -8.25 9.53
CA GLY A 260 16.89 -8.76 10.46
C GLY A 260 15.48 -8.83 9.88
N GLY A 261 15.30 -8.65 8.56
CA GLY A 261 13.99 -8.70 7.91
C GLY A 261 13.15 -7.45 8.16
N VAL A 262 13.78 -6.33 8.52
CA VAL A 262 13.09 -5.05 8.77
C VAL A 262 12.78 -4.37 7.44
N ALA A 263 11.57 -3.82 7.31
CA ALA A 263 11.18 -2.96 6.21
C ALA A 263 11.64 -1.52 6.49
N THR A 264 12.61 -1.04 5.71
CA THR A 264 13.14 0.33 5.84
C THR A 264 12.49 1.22 4.78
N PRO A 265 11.66 2.21 5.17
CA PRO A 265 10.94 3.05 4.23
C PRO A 265 11.85 4.04 3.51
N LEU A 266 11.62 4.25 2.21
CA LEU A 266 12.24 5.28 1.40
C LEU A 266 11.21 6.30 0.90
N ILE A 267 10.03 5.85 0.47
CA ILE A 267 8.92 6.72 0.07
C ILE A 267 7.72 6.37 0.93
N THR A 268 7.23 7.31 1.73
CA THR A 268 6.06 7.12 2.58
C THR A 268 4.77 7.22 1.77
N ARG A 269 3.69 6.58 2.24
CA ARG A 269 2.35 6.72 1.62
C ARG A 269 1.94 8.19 1.55
N ASN A 270 1.07 8.53 0.63
CA ASN A 270 0.62 9.88 0.32
C ASN A 270 1.75 10.84 -0.07
N SER A 271 2.93 10.32 -0.50
CA SER A 271 3.96 11.14 -1.13
C SER A 271 3.56 11.52 -2.55
N MET A 272 3.68 12.79 -2.91
CA MET A 272 3.38 13.28 -4.27
C MET A 272 4.25 12.58 -5.32
N ILE A 273 3.68 12.33 -6.50
CA ILE A 273 4.37 11.80 -7.67
C ILE A 273 4.29 12.80 -8.85
N PRO A 274 5.33 12.89 -9.70
CA PRO A 274 6.56 12.07 -9.70
C PRO A 274 7.48 12.37 -8.52
N THR A 275 8.20 11.36 -8.05
CA THR A 275 9.16 11.53 -6.94
C THR A 275 10.36 10.59 -7.09
N ARG A 276 11.51 11.06 -6.59
CA ARG A 276 12.73 10.28 -6.53
C ARG A 276 13.36 10.41 -5.14
N LYS A 277 13.68 9.29 -4.52
CA LYS A 277 14.32 9.21 -3.21
C LYS A 277 15.46 8.22 -3.24
N SER A 278 16.57 8.59 -2.65
CA SER A 278 17.77 7.75 -2.52
C SER A 278 18.20 7.64 -1.07
N GLN A 279 18.72 6.49 -0.70
CA GLN A 279 19.31 6.26 0.62
C GLN A 279 20.52 5.33 0.49
N ILE A 280 21.54 5.57 1.29
CA ILE A 280 22.78 4.76 1.30
C ILE A 280 22.65 3.67 2.35
N PHE A 281 22.89 2.44 1.93
CA PHE A 281 22.94 1.24 2.76
C PHE A 281 24.34 0.62 2.71
N THR A 282 24.56 -0.36 3.57
CA THR A 282 25.82 -1.12 3.59
C THR A 282 25.54 -2.63 3.58
N THR A 283 26.56 -3.43 3.32
CA THR A 283 26.46 -4.89 3.40
C THR A 283 26.27 -5.36 4.86
N ALA A 284 25.49 -6.42 5.03
CA ALA A 284 25.21 -6.99 6.33
C ALA A 284 26.43 -7.71 6.96
N ARG A 285 27.36 -8.19 6.14
CA ARG A 285 28.54 -8.96 6.57
C ARG A 285 29.81 -8.45 5.91
N PRO A 286 30.97 -8.51 6.60
CA PRO A 286 32.27 -8.28 5.97
C PRO A 286 32.48 -9.23 4.78
N MET A 287 33.27 -8.83 3.81
CA MET A 287 33.61 -9.64 2.61
C MET A 287 32.43 -10.04 1.72
N GLN A 288 31.25 -9.44 1.91
CA GLN A 288 30.09 -9.69 1.06
C GLN A 288 30.28 -9.06 -0.31
N THR A 289 30.18 -9.85 -1.37
CA THR A 289 30.38 -9.43 -2.77
C THR A 289 29.10 -9.19 -3.57
N SER A 290 27.95 -9.43 -2.93
CA SER A 290 26.63 -9.18 -3.52
C SER A 290 25.60 -8.86 -2.46
N VAL A 291 24.57 -8.07 -2.83
CA VAL A 291 23.38 -7.82 -2.02
C VAL A 291 22.13 -8.15 -2.83
N GLU A 292 21.14 -8.72 -2.19
CA GLU A 292 19.79 -8.85 -2.73
C GLU A 292 18.94 -7.71 -2.19
N ILE A 293 18.29 -7.00 -3.08
CA ILE A 293 17.35 -5.92 -2.77
C ILE A 293 15.93 -6.49 -2.96
N ASN A 294 15.19 -6.62 -1.87
CA ASN A 294 13.78 -6.96 -1.87
C ASN A 294 12.97 -5.67 -1.73
N VAL A 295 12.21 -5.32 -2.77
CA VAL A 295 11.38 -4.13 -2.82
C VAL A 295 10.03 -4.47 -2.21
N LEU A 296 9.59 -3.68 -1.25
CA LEU A 296 8.41 -3.94 -0.43
C LEU A 296 7.39 -2.80 -0.55
N GLN A 297 6.12 -3.15 -0.38
CA GLN A 297 5.01 -2.21 -0.30
C GLN A 297 4.13 -2.55 0.91
N GLY A 298 3.82 -1.56 1.73
CA GLY A 298 2.98 -1.70 2.92
C GLY A 298 3.51 -0.92 4.13
N GLU A 299 2.75 -0.95 5.22
CA GLU A 299 2.99 -0.15 6.42
C GLU A 299 3.57 -0.96 7.60
N ARG A 300 3.83 -2.26 7.43
CA ARG A 300 4.33 -3.14 8.49
C ARG A 300 5.85 -3.00 8.65
N HIS A 301 6.33 -3.15 9.88
CA HIS A 301 7.77 -3.02 10.20
C HIS A 301 8.64 -4.16 9.65
N PHE A 302 8.07 -5.33 9.38
CA PHE A 302 8.83 -6.48 8.89
C PHE A 302 8.51 -6.81 7.44
N ALA A 303 9.54 -7.20 6.69
CA ALA A 303 9.45 -7.51 5.26
C ALA A 303 8.43 -8.61 4.96
N ARG A 304 8.35 -9.64 5.80
CA ARG A 304 7.43 -10.78 5.64
C ARG A 304 5.96 -10.40 5.74
N ASP A 305 5.65 -9.28 6.42
CA ASP A 305 4.31 -8.79 6.68
C ASP A 305 3.88 -7.72 5.67
N ASN A 306 4.77 -7.39 4.72
CA ASN A 306 4.54 -6.50 3.59
C ASN A 306 4.57 -7.25 2.27
N LYS A 307 4.00 -6.67 1.22
CA LYS A 307 4.07 -7.26 -0.11
C LYS A 307 5.41 -7.02 -0.78
N SER A 308 6.08 -8.11 -1.20
CA SER A 308 7.25 -8.00 -2.07
C SER A 308 6.80 -7.68 -3.49
N LEU A 309 7.25 -6.55 -4.01
CA LEU A 309 7.01 -6.11 -5.38
C LEU A 309 8.00 -6.72 -6.38
N GLY A 310 9.13 -7.21 -5.88
CA GLY A 310 10.17 -7.85 -6.67
C GLY A 310 11.51 -7.85 -5.96
N LYS A 311 12.38 -8.74 -6.42
CA LYS A 311 13.74 -8.89 -5.90
C LYS A 311 14.74 -8.80 -7.04
N PHE A 312 15.88 -8.16 -6.77
CA PHE A 312 17.01 -8.14 -7.69
C PHE A 312 18.33 -8.16 -6.94
N LYS A 313 19.39 -8.60 -7.61
CA LYS A 313 20.70 -8.80 -6.99
C LYS A 313 21.76 -7.89 -7.60
N LEU A 314 22.41 -7.10 -6.77
CA LEU A 314 23.63 -6.35 -7.15
C LEU A 314 24.84 -7.22 -6.84
N ASN A 315 25.61 -7.56 -7.88
CA ASN A 315 26.81 -8.38 -7.78
C ASN A 315 28.09 -7.55 -8.01
N GLY A 316 29.20 -8.09 -7.53
CA GLY A 316 30.53 -7.51 -7.78
C GLY A 316 30.84 -6.30 -6.90
N ILE A 317 30.24 -6.27 -5.72
CA ILE A 317 30.62 -5.35 -4.65
C ILE A 317 32.05 -5.69 -4.22
N ARG A 318 32.87 -4.67 -3.99
CA ARG A 318 34.26 -4.88 -3.58
C ARG A 318 34.31 -5.45 -2.16
N ALA A 319 34.81 -6.68 -2.04
CA ALA A 319 35.02 -7.31 -0.74
C ALA A 319 36.07 -6.50 0.05
N SER A 320 35.75 -6.13 1.28
CA SER A 320 36.64 -5.40 2.18
C SER A 320 36.39 -5.79 3.62
N PHE A 321 37.45 -5.87 4.41
CA PHE A 321 37.39 -6.02 5.86
C PHE A 321 37.33 -4.66 6.57
N SER A 322 37.94 -3.64 5.99
CA SER A 322 38.17 -2.33 6.65
C SER A 322 37.17 -1.25 6.20
N SER A 323 36.65 -1.31 4.98
CA SER A 323 35.69 -0.32 4.46
C SER A 323 34.33 -0.96 4.24
N LYS A 324 33.28 -0.34 4.77
CA LYS A 324 31.90 -0.77 4.51
C LYS A 324 31.48 -0.29 3.11
N PRO A 325 31.08 -1.19 2.19
CA PRO A 325 30.57 -0.78 0.89
C PRO A 325 29.37 0.16 1.07
N GLN A 326 29.31 1.20 0.24
CA GLN A 326 28.19 2.14 0.20
C GLN A 326 27.30 1.82 -1.00
N ILE A 327 26.10 1.38 -0.75
CA ILE A 327 25.12 0.99 -1.76
C ILE A 327 23.99 1.98 -1.74
N GLU A 328 23.93 2.84 -2.74
CA GLU A 328 22.83 3.77 -2.93
C GLU A 328 21.64 3.04 -3.55
N VAL A 329 20.52 2.98 -2.84
CA VAL A 329 19.25 2.48 -3.36
C VAL A 329 18.37 3.68 -3.68
N THR A 330 17.90 3.74 -4.92
CA THR A 330 17.06 4.82 -5.44
C THR A 330 15.72 4.28 -5.88
N PHE A 331 14.65 4.88 -5.37
CA PHE A 331 13.29 4.72 -5.86
C PHE A 331 12.96 5.91 -6.76
N ASP A 332 12.49 5.63 -7.95
CA ASP A 332 12.07 6.61 -8.95
C ASP A 332 10.65 6.26 -9.40
N ILE A 333 9.70 7.16 -9.12
CA ILE A 333 8.30 7.02 -9.51
C ILE A 333 7.99 8.09 -10.54
N ASP A 334 7.57 7.67 -11.73
CA ASP A 334 7.25 8.58 -12.82
C ASP A 334 5.84 9.22 -12.66
N VAL A 335 5.49 10.11 -13.57
CA VAL A 335 4.19 10.77 -13.64
C VAL A 335 3.02 9.81 -13.83
N ASN A 336 3.26 8.61 -14.30
CA ASN A 336 2.27 7.54 -14.46
C ASN A 336 2.22 6.61 -13.24
N GLY A 337 3.04 6.87 -12.20
CA GLY A 337 3.15 6.03 -11.02
C GLY A 337 3.85 4.69 -11.24
N VAL A 338 4.65 4.58 -12.30
CA VAL A 338 5.50 3.40 -12.52
C VAL A 338 6.74 3.51 -11.63
N VAL A 339 6.97 2.48 -10.83
CA VAL A 339 8.09 2.44 -9.87
C VAL A 339 9.29 1.76 -10.49
N LYS A 340 10.44 2.43 -10.50
CA LYS A 340 11.74 1.88 -10.84
C LYS A 340 12.64 1.95 -9.62
N VAL A 341 13.30 0.85 -9.30
CA VAL A 341 14.24 0.79 -8.19
C VAL A 341 15.60 0.41 -8.72
N SER A 342 16.62 1.20 -8.37
CA SER A 342 18.00 0.90 -8.69
C SER A 342 18.86 0.78 -7.43
N ALA A 343 19.91 -0.03 -7.51
CA ALA A 343 20.93 -0.15 -6.49
C ALA A 343 22.31 0.03 -7.15
N LYS A 344 23.11 0.95 -6.61
CA LYS A 344 24.43 1.30 -7.12
C LYS A 344 25.47 1.21 -6.01
N ASP A 345 26.53 0.46 -6.24
CA ASP A 345 27.72 0.48 -5.40
C ASP A 345 28.56 1.71 -5.73
N LEU A 346 28.65 2.65 -4.81
CA LEU A 346 29.38 3.91 -4.98
C LEU A 346 30.90 3.70 -5.09
N GLY A 347 31.43 2.60 -4.56
CA GLY A 347 32.85 2.27 -4.63
C GLY A 347 33.30 1.69 -5.97
N THR A 348 32.44 0.87 -6.61
CA THR A 348 32.75 0.21 -7.90
C THR A 348 32.03 0.82 -9.10
N GLY A 349 31.00 1.66 -8.85
CA GLY A 349 30.15 2.23 -9.89
C GLY A 349 29.15 1.22 -10.49
N ARG A 350 29.13 -0.04 -10.04
CA ARG A 350 28.20 -1.07 -10.55
C ARG A 350 26.79 -0.76 -10.13
N GLU A 351 25.85 -0.94 -11.04
CA GLU A 351 24.44 -0.66 -10.85
C GLU A 351 23.57 -1.80 -11.38
N GLN A 352 22.49 -2.06 -10.70
CA GLN A 352 21.39 -2.93 -11.14
C GLN A 352 20.05 -2.26 -10.84
N ASN A 353 19.04 -2.56 -11.62
CA ASN A 353 17.70 -2.00 -11.42
C ASN A 353 16.60 -3.03 -11.72
N ILE A 354 15.41 -2.74 -11.19
CA ILE A 354 14.17 -3.42 -11.50
C ILE A 354 13.09 -2.37 -11.78
N THR A 355 12.29 -2.60 -12.80
CA THR A 355 11.04 -1.85 -12.99
C THR A 355 9.91 -2.72 -12.49
N ILE A 356 9.11 -2.20 -11.57
CA ILE A 356 7.98 -2.92 -11.02
C ILE A 356 6.88 -2.99 -12.07
N THR A 357 6.67 -4.18 -12.61
CA THR A 357 5.64 -4.46 -13.62
C THR A 357 4.52 -5.29 -12.99
N GLY A 358 3.30 -4.93 -13.28
CA GLY A 358 2.06 -5.23 -12.58
C GLY A 358 1.58 -6.67 -12.38
N SER A 359 2.42 -7.69 -12.39
CA SER A 359 2.00 -9.04 -11.96
C SER A 359 1.85 -9.20 -10.45
N THR A 360 2.12 -8.15 -9.70
CA THR A 360 2.14 -8.14 -8.22
C THR A 360 1.50 -6.88 -7.63
N ASN A 361 0.59 -6.21 -8.33
CA ASN A 361 -0.15 -5.12 -7.72
C ASN A 361 -0.96 -5.66 -6.53
N LEU A 362 -0.78 -5.03 -5.38
CA LEU A 362 -1.66 -5.28 -4.25
C LEU A 362 -3.09 -4.94 -4.65
N SER A 363 -3.97 -5.85 -4.39
CA SER A 363 -5.38 -5.53 -4.33
C SER A 363 -5.64 -4.57 -3.16
N GLU A 364 -6.60 -3.70 -3.26
CA GLU A 364 -6.93 -2.74 -2.20
C GLU A 364 -7.34 -3.44 -0.89
N ASN A 365 -7.95 -4.63 -0.94
CA ASN A 365 -8.15 -5.48 0.24
C ASN A 365 -6.84 -5.88 0.89
N GLU A 366 -5.80 -6.16 0.10
CA GLU A 366 -4.46 -6.40 0.64
C GLU A 366 -3.89 -5.11 1.23
N ILE A 367 -4.16 -3.94 0.63
CA ILE A 367 -3.80 -2.63 1.18
C ILE A 367 -4.53 -2.38 2.50
N GLN A 368 -5.86 -2.55 2.53
CA GLN A 368 -6.67 -2.35 3.73
C GLN A 368 -6.32 -3.36 4.84
N ARG A 369 -6.09 -4.61 4.50
CA ARG A 369 -5.59 -5.61 5.45
C ARG A 369 -4.22 -5.22 5.97
N ALA A 370 -3.28 -4.83 5.11
CA ALA A 370 -1.96 -4.38 5.53
C ALA A 370 -2.04 -3.17 6.48
N MET A 371 -2.95 -2.22 6.22
CA MET A 371 -3.18 -1.06 7.09
C MET A 371 -3.85 -1.46 8.42
N ALA A 372 -4.88 -2.30 8.38
CA ALA A 372 -5.57 -2.80 9.57
C ALA A 372 -4.62 -3.67 10.42
N ASP A 373 -3.85 -4.55 9.79
CA ASP A 373 -2.83 -5.35 10.44
C ASP A 373 -1.72 -4.47 11.03
N ALA A 374 -1.26 -3.43 10.31
CA ALA A 374 -0.31 -2.47 10.83
C ALA A 374 -0.83 -1.78 12.10
N ALA A 375 -2.08 -1.28 12.08
CA ALA A 375 -2.70 -0.65 13.25
C ALA A 375 -2.96 -1.63 14.40
N ALA A 376 -3.39 -2.86 14.08
CA ALA A 376 -3.67 -3.90 15.09
C ALA A 376 -2.41 -4.43 15.76
N TYR A 377 -1.31 -4.54 15.00
CA TYR A 377 -0.06 -5.13 15.47
C TYR A 377 1.06 -4.11 15.71
N GLU A 378 0.80 -2.80 15.58
CA GLU A 378 1.80 -1.74 15.74
C GLU A 378 2.60 -1.85 17.04
N ALA A 379 1.91 -2.07 18.17
CA ALA A 379 2.55 -2.23 19.47
C ALA A 379 3.40 -3.51 19.57
N GLU A 380 2.95 -4.60 18.95
CA GLU A 380 3.69 -5.87 18.91
C GLU A 380 4.91 -5.78 18.00
N ASP A 381 4.75 -5.19 16.81
CA ASP A 381 5.82 -5.00 15.84
C ASP A 381 6.88 -4.02 16.36
N SER A 382 6.49 -2.97 17.06
CA SER A 382 7.41 -2.04 17.72
C SER A 382 8.25 -2.75 18.78
N ARG A 383 7.63 -3.56 19.65
CA ARG A 383 8.36 -4.37 20.64
C ARG A 383 9.30 -5.38 19.99
N ARG A 384 8.88 -6.03 18.92
CA ARG A 384 9.73 -6.95 18.15
C ARG A 384 10.95 -6.24 17.56
N LYS A 385 10.74 -5.05 17.01
CA LYS A 385 11.83 -4.22 16.47
C LYS A 385 12.80 -3.81 17.58
N GLU A 386 12.31 -3.32 18.72
CA GLU A 386 13.14 -2.96 19.87
C GLU A 386 13.99 -4.15 20.37
N ARG A 387 13.42 -5.34 20.42
CA ARG A 387 14.15 -6.58 20.81
C ARG A 387 15.23 -6.96 19.80
N LEU A 388 14.92 -6.80 18.51
CA LEU A 388 15.90 -7.05 17.45
C LEU A 388 17.03 -6.03 17.49
N ASP A 389 16.72 -4.75 17.68
CA ASP A 389 17.72 -3.68 17.78
C ASP A 389 18.61 -3.88 19.01
N LEU A 390 18.01 -4.27 20.15
CA LEU A 390 18.75 -4.60 21.36
C LEU A 390 19.72 -5.79 21.14
N HIS A 391 19.26 -6.84 20.49
CA HIS A 391 20.06 -8.03 20.16
C HIS A 391 21.24 -7.65 19.24
N ASN A 392 20.97 -6.90 18.17
CA ASN A 392 22.00 -6.45 17.21
C ASN A 392 23.03 -5.56 17.88
N GLN A 393 22.61 -4.61 18.73
CA GLN A 393 23.51 -3.76 19.50
C GLN A 393 24.40 -4.57 20.45
N ALA A 394 23.83 -5.58 21.11
CA ALA A 394 24.56 -6.46 22.01
C ALA A 394 25.59 -7.33 21.28
N GLU A 395 25.25 -7.86 20.08
CA GLU A 395 26.21 -8.57 19.22
C GLU A 395 27.37 -7.68 18.77
N VAL A 396 27.07 -6.47 18.30
CA VAL A 396 28.07 -5.51 17.86
C VAL A 396 28.98 -5.11 19.02
N LEU A 397 28.42 -4.90 20.22
CA LEU A 397 29.19 -4.59 21.42
C LEU A 397 30.16 -5.73 21.79
N ALA A 398 29.65 -6.95 21.84
CA ALA A 398 30.47 -8.14 22.16
C ALA A 398 31.64 -8.30 21.15
N TYR A 399 31.38 -8.07 19.87
CA TYR A 399 32.40 -8.12 18.83
C TYR A 399 33.45 -7.03 19.00
N LYS A 400 33.03 -5.76 19.22
CA LYS A 400 33.94 -4.62 19.42
C LYS A 400 34.84 -4.78 20.65
N VAL A 401 34.24 -5.29 21.75
CA VAL A 401 35.02 -5.53 22.99
C VAL A 401 36.04 -6.65 22.81
N ASP A 402 35.68 -7.74 22.10
CA ASP A 402 36.68 -8.78 21.79
C ASP A 402 37.80 -8.29 20.90
N GLU A 403 37.50 -7.47 19.91
CA GLU A 403 38.53 -6.83 19.05
C GLU A 403 39.46 -5.91 19.87
N ALA A 404 38.85 -5.07 20.71
CA ALA A 404 39.61 -4.19 21.61
C ALA A 404 40.48 -4.99 22.58
N LEU A 405 39.94 -6.07 23.19
CA LEU A 405 40.71 -6.97 24.05
C LEU A 405 41.88 -7.65 23.33
N SER A 406 41.79 -7.90 22.03
CA SER A 406 42.87 -8.50 21.25
C SER A 406 44.03 -7.52 21.01
N LYS A 407 43.69 -6.23 20.79
CA LYS A 407 44.65 -5.17 20.46
C LYS A 407 45.30 -4.54 21.72
N CYS A 408 44.47 -4.08 22.67
CA CYS A 408 44.94 -3.39 23.89
C CYS A 408 45.22 -4.33 25.07
N LYS A 409 45.54 -5.60 24.82
CA LYS A 409 45.71 -6.64 25.85
C LYS A 409 46.80 -6.34 26.88
N LYS A 410 47.82 -5.58 26.54
CA LYS A 410 48.99 -5.26 27.37
C LYS A 410 48.74 -4.09 28.33
N GLU A 411 47.73 -3.29 28.09
CA GLU A 411 47.45 -2.04 28.79
C GLU A 411 46.44 -2.20 29.93
N LEU A 412 45.79 -3.37 30.02
CA LEU A 412 44.82 -3.69 31.07
C LEU A 412 45.44 -4.52 32.20
N ASP A 413 45.03 -4.25 33.42
CA ASP A 413 45.40 -5.12 34.56
C ASP A 413 44.68 -6.48 34.47
N LYS A 414 45.15 -7.44 35.27
CA LYS A 414 44.67 -8.82 35.21
C LYS A 414 43.21 -8.97 35.70
N GLU A 415 42.81 -8.17 36.69
CA GLU A 415 41.49 -8.23 37.27
C GLU A 415 40.43 -7.64 36.33
N GLU A 416 40.72 -6.46 35.79
CA GLU A 416 39.86 -5.76 34.79
C GLU A 416 39.63 -6.66 33.56
N LYS A 417 40.69 -7.24 33.02
CA LYS A 417 40.64 -8.15 31.88
C LYS A 417 39.78 -9.39 32.15
N ASN A 418 39.89 -9.99 33.34
CA ASN A 418 39.10 -11.15 33.71
C ASN A 418 37.60 -10.76 33.86
N ARG A 419 37.33 -9.59 34.43
CA ARG A 419 35.98 -9.05 34.57
C ARG A 419 35.32 -8.83 33.19
N ILE A 420 36.02 -8.12 32.28
CA ILE A 420 35.52 -7.85 30.91
C ILE A 420 35.21 -9.18 30.17
N LYS A 421 36.15 -10.17 30.28
CA LYS A 421 35.93 -11.49 29.66
C LYS A 421 34.74 -12.25 30.22
N ALA A 422 34.49 -12.15 31.53
CA ALA A 422 33.33 -12.77 32.16
C ALA A 422 32.02 -12.10 31.67
N ASP A 423 32.02 -10.76 31.55
CA ASP A 423 30.86 -10.01 31.07
C ASP A 423 30.57 -10.26 29.57
N VAL A 424 31.60 -10.36 28.72
CA VAL A 424 31.45 -10.80 27.31
C VAL A 424 30.86 -12.19 27.24
N ALA A 425 31.37 -13.16 28.07
CA ALA A 425 30.85 -14.50 28.08
C ALA A 425 29.40 -14.56 28.56
N ASN A 426 29.02 -13.74 29.55
CA ASN A 426 27.64 -13.59 30.01
C ASN A 426 26.73 -13.04 28.92
N LEU A 427 27.14 -11.95 28.26
CA LEU A 427 26.38 -11.34 27.15
C LEU A 427 26.17 -12.34 26.01
N ARG A 428 27.21 -13.07 25.61
CA ARG A 428 27.13 -14.10 24.58
C ARG A 428 26.23 -15.27 24.98
N ARG A 429 26.13 -15.59 26.26
CA ARG A 429 25.20 -16.60 26.75
C ARG A 429 23.76 -16.16 26.60
N CYS A 430 23.46 -14.89 26.85
CA CYS A 430 22.13 -14.31 26.60
C CYS A 430 21.80 -14.31 25.11
N LEU A 431 22.76 -13.93 24.25
CA LEU A 431 22.60 -13.89 22.78
C LEU A 431 22.35 -15.27 22.13
N ARG A 432 22.83 -16.37 22.73
CA ARG A 432 22.71 -17.73 22.17
C ARG A 432 21.35 -18.36 22.40
N LYS A 433 20.56 -17.85 23.36
CA LYS A 433 19.43 -18.61 23.89
C LYS A 433 18.20 -18.58 23.00
N ASP A 434 17.96 -17.51 22.24
CA ASP A 434 16.69 -17.39 21.50
C ASP A 434 16.77 -16.55 20.23
N LYS A 435 15.80 -16.77 19.34
CA LYS A 435 15.53 -15.88 18.23
C LYS A 435 15.02 -14.55 18.81
N PRO A 436 15.62 -13.39 18.44
CA PRO A 436 15.28 -12.09 19.03
C PRO A 436 13.78 -11.78 19.03
N GLU A 437 13.10 -12.23 17.97
CA GLU A 437 11.66 -12.03 17.77
C GLU A 437 10.77 -12.79 18.78
N LYS A 438 11.28 -13.86 19.43
CA LYS A 438 10.55 -14.71 20.37
C LYS A 438 10.96 -14.49 21.81
N MET A 439 11.82 -13.51 22.06
CA MET A 439 12.32 -13.18 23.39
C MET A 439 11.17 -12.75 24.30
N ASN A 440 11.08 -13.32 25.48
CA ASN A 440 10.13 -12.87 26.50
C ASN A 440 10.67 -11.68 27.30
N GLU A 441 9.84 -11.04 28.13
CA GLU A 441 10.23 -9.85 28.90
C GLU A 441 11.40 -10.09 29.87
N THR A 442 11.50 -11.29 30.45
CA THR A 442 12.59 -11.66 31.36
C THR A 442 13.91 -11.80 30.60
N GLU A 443 13.89 -12.40 29.42
CA GLU A 443 15.07 -12.58 28.55
C GLU A 443 15.54 -11.23 28.02
N GLU A 444 14.60 -10.35 27.63
CA GLU A 444 14.90 -8.98 27.21
C GLU A 444 15.57 -8.19 28.35
N ALA A 445 15.04 -8.25 29.57
CA ALA A 445 15.61 -7.58 30.74
C ALA A 445 17.03 -8.12 31.04
N ASN A 446 17.24 -9.43 30.99
CA ASN A 446 18.53 -10.05 31.19
C ASN A 446 19.56 -9.62 30.12
N LEU A 447 19.14 -9.51 28.85
CA LEU A 447 20.01 -9.06 27.76
C LEU A 447 20.38 -7.58 27.92
N ARG A 448 19.39 -6.71 28.30
CA ARG A 448 19.65 -5.30 28.63
C ARG A 448 20.65 -5.15 29.75
N GLN A 449 20.48 -5.92 30.83
CA GLN A 449 21.37 -5.90 31.99
C GLN A 449 22.77 -6.35 31.62
N ALA A 450 22.91 -7.48 30.90
CA ALA A 450 24.20 -8.01 30.48
C ALA A 450 24.93 -7.05 29.53
N LYS A 451 24.20 -6.39 28.60
CA LYS A 451 24.75 -5.35 27.72
C LYS A 451 25.28 -4.15 28.53
N SER A 452 24.47 -3.60 29.44
CA SER A 452 24.84 -2.44 30.25
C SER A 452 26.02 -2.75 31.18
N GLN A 453 26.10 -3.97 31.73
CA GLN A 453 27.21 -4.42 32.55
C GLN A 453 28.51 -4.50 31.76
N LEU A 454 28.46 -5.02 30.51
CA LEU A 454 29.63 -5.04 29.64
C LEU A 454 30.06 -3.64 29.20
N GLU A 455 29.11 -2.73 28.88
CA GLU A 455 29.42 -1.34 28.59
C GLU A 455 30.17 -0.66 29.73
N ALA A 456 29.70 -0.87 30.97
CA ALA A 456 30.34 -0.31 32.16
C ALA A 456 31.75 -0.87 32.41
N SER A 457 31.89 -2.20 32.31
CA SER A 457 33.19 -2.87 32.58
C SER A 457 34.21 -2.66 31.46
N ALA A 458 33.77 -2.49 30.22
CA ALA A 458 34.66 -2.29 29.06
C ALA A 458 34.93 -0.80 28.73
N ASN A 459 34.37 0.14 29.46
CA ASN A 459 34.49 1.58 29.14
C ASN A 459 35.95 2.03 29.03
N HIS A 460 36.82 1.70 30.00
CA HIS A 460 38.25 2.04 29.97
C HIS A 460 38.95 1.40 28.75
N LEU A 461 38.69 0.11 28.49
CA LEU A 461 39.21 -0.58 27.30
C LEU A 461 38.80 0.10 25.99
N MET A 462 37.55 0.54 25.88
CA MET A 462 37.07 1.19 24.67
C MET A 462 37.69 2.58 24.44
N VAL A 463 38.02 3.31 25.51
CA VAL A 463 38.80 4.58 25.43
C VAL A 463 40.22 4.31 24.94
N LEU A 464 40.90 3.31 25.49
CA LEU A 464 42.24 2.90 25.04
C LEU A 464 42.24 2.48 23.56
N TYR A 465 41.24 1.70 23.18
CA TYR A 465 41.10 1.24 21.80
C TYR A 465 40.85 2.38 20.81
N ALA A 466 40.08 3.40 21.22
CA ALA A 466 39.82 4.58 20.39
C ALA A 466 41.08 5.46 20.22
N SER A 467 41.93 5.59 21.28
CA SER A 467 43.19 6.32 21.19
C SER A 467 44.20 5.62 20.27
N GLU A 468 44.29 4.29 20.34
CA GLU A 468 45.19 3.50 19.46
C GLU A 468 44.77 3.59 17.97
N GLN A 469 43.46 3.71 17.68
CA GLN A 469 42.98 3.93 16.31
C GLN A 469 43.27 5.34 15.78
N SER A 470 43.28 6.35 16.65
CA SER A 470 43.60 7.73 16.25
C SER A 470 45.11 7.93 15.96
N GLU A 471 45.99 7.24 16.69
CA GLU A 471 47.43 7.27 16.46
C GLU A 471 47.84 6.53 15.18
N ASN A 472 47.22 5.39 14.88
CA ASN A 472 47.50 4.63 13.65
C ASN A 472 46.84 5.26 12.37
N GLY A 473 45.92 6.22 12.51
CA GLY A 473 45.32 6.98 11.40
C GLY A 473 46.12 8.22 10.97
N SER A 474 47.10 8.68 11.80
CA SER A 474 47.89 9.87 11.51
C SER A 474 49.23 9.61 10.79
N ASP A 475 49.61 8.33 10.60
CA ASP A 475 50.89 7.95 9.98
C ASP A 475 50.78 7.61 8.47
N GLY A 476 49.70 8.01 7.82
CA GLY A 476 49.38 7.76 6.39
C GLY A 476 49.32 8.99 5.50
N THR A 477 49.97 10.11 5.89
CA THR A 477 50.07 11.28 4.99
C THR A 477 51.47 11.84 4.97
N ILE A 478 52.33 11.29 4.16
CA ILE A 478 53.44 11.94 3.51
C ILE A 478 53.41 11.61 2.03
#